data_9f07b21f5d47e020007369ed15e719c2
#
_entry.id   9f07b21f5d47e020007369ed15e719c2
#
_cell.length_a   1.000
_cell.length_b   1.000
_cell.length_c   1.000
_cell.angle_alpha   90.00
_cell.angle_beta   90.00
_cell.angle_gamma   90.00
#
_symmetry.space_group_name_H-M   'P 1'
#
loop_
_entity.id
_entity.type
_entity.pdbx_description
1 polymer ?
#
loop_
_entity_poly.entity_id
_entity_poly.type
_entity_poly.pdbx_seq_one_letter_code
_entity_poly.pdbx_strand_id
1 'polypeptide(L)'
;HFELPHFKMNAMVEMPDHGEIKSEHFQQYGTVFSGHFHLRQQKNNINYIGNAFPHNFSDAGDDQRGCMILEWGKEPEYIAWPDQPLYKVLNLSQVIDYADTILKPNMHVRVNLDIEISYEEANYIKEQFATKYKLREMALIPNKRSALEEEMQPGDIKFESVDQIVTEQIVNIDSEFYDNKLLLEIYRSL
;
A
#
# COMPACT_ATOMS: atom_id res chain seq x y z
N HIS A 1 -16.39 -0.89 16.81
CA HIS A 1 -15.82 -1.10 15.49
C HIS A 1 -16.84 -0.70 14.44
N PHE A 2 -16.76 0.51 13.94
CA PHE A 2 -17.74 1.10 13.03
C PHE A 2 -17.09 2.16 12.11
N GLU A 3 -17.76 2.50 11.05
CA GLU A 3 -17.39 3.52 10.09
C GLU A 3 -18.19 4.81 10.35
N LEU A 4 -17.51 5.92 10.56
CA LEU A 4 -18.16 7.22 10.65
C LEU A 4 -17.81 8.07 9.44
N PRO A 5 -18.77 8.84 8.91
CA PRO A 5 -18.52 9.75 7.83
C PRO A 5 -17.48 10.81 8.22
N HIS A 6 -16.81 11.32 7.21
CA HIS A 6 -15.80 12.37 7.33
C HIS A 6 -14.50 11.98 8.06
N PHE A 7 -14.33 10.72 8.46
CA PHE A 7 -13.03 10.19 8.88
C PHE A 7 -12.27 9.59 7.70
N LYS A 8 -10.95 9.61 7.76
CA LYS A 8 -10.10 9.05 6.71
C LYS A 8 -10.06 7.53 6.81
N MET A 9 -10.42 6.86 5.74
CA MET A 9 -10.28 5.41 5.63
C MET A 9 -8.80 5.01 5.52
N ASN A 10 -8.06 5.80 4.73
CA ASN A 10 -6.61 5.71 4.53
C ASN A 10 -6.06 7.11 4.24
N ALA A 11 -4.80 7.21 3.80
CA ALA A 11 -4.16 8.50 3.57
C ALA A 11 -4.87 9.39 2.52
N MET A 12 -5.68 8.81 1.63
CA MET A 12 -6.23 9.50 0.46
C MET A 12 -7.77 9.56 0.42
N VAL A 13 -8.46 8.67 1.14
CA VAL A 13 -9.91 8.48 1.00
C VAL A 13 -10.60 8.83 2.32
N GLU A 14 -11.56 9.73 2.26
CA GLU A 14 -12.46 10.07 3.36
C GLU A 14 -13.77 9.29 3.24
N MET A 15 -14.29 8.80 4.36
CA MET A 15 -15.55 8.06 4.41
C MET A 15 -16.72 8.97 4.06
N PRO A 16 -17.50 8.66 3.02
CA PRO A 16 -18.68 9.44 2.66
C PRO A 16 -19.81 9.29 3.70
N ASP A 17 -20.72 10.25 3.73
CA ASP A 17 -21.92 10.18 4.59
C ASP A 17 -22.97 9.25 3.95
N HIS A 18 -23.15 8.07 4.53
CA HIS A 18 -24.22 7.13 4.14
C HIS A 18 -25.49 7.28 4.99
N GLY A 19 -25.52 8.22 5.94
CA GLY A 19 -26.72 8.66 6.67
C GLY A 19 -27.13 7.82 7.88
N GLU A 20 -26.54 6.66 8.12
CA GLU A 20 -27.02 5.74 9.18
C GLU A 20 -26.49 6.10 10.57
N ILE A 21 -25.15 6.19 10.73
CA ILE A 21 -24.50 6.49 12.01
C ILE A 21 -23.62 7.72 11.84
N LYS A 22 -23.80 8.70 12.74
CA LYS A 22 -23.06 9.97 12.74
C LYS A 22 -22.36 10.22 14.06
N SER A 23 -21.37 11.10 14.04
CA SER A 23 -20.60 11.49 15.23
C SER A 23 -21.49 12.04 16.36
N GLU A 24 -22.60 12.69 16.00
CA GLU A 24 -23.56 13.26 16.95
C GLU A 24 -24.20 12.22 17.87
N HIS A 25 -24.36 10.99 17.41
CA HIS A 25 -24.91 9.89 18.23
C HIS A 25 -24.00 9.52 19.41
N PHE A 26 -22.76 9.96 19.40
CA PHE A 26 -21.76 9.63 20.41
C PHE A 26 -21.41 10.79 21.35
N GLN A 27 -22.04 11.97 21.20
CA GLN A 27 -21.73 13.17 21.98
C GLN A 27 -21.97 13.02 23.50
N GLN A 28 -22.84 12.11 23.89
CA GLN A 28 -23.13 11.84 25.30
C GLN A 28 -21.99 11.09 26.04
N TYR A 29 -21.04 10.52 25.31
CA TYR A 29 -19.91 9.81 25.89
C TYR A 29 -18.71 10.75 26.02
N GLY A 30 -17.94 10.62 27.10
CA GLY A 30 -16.74 11.45 27.33
C GLY A 30 -15.68 11.18 26.25
N THR A 31 -15.39 9.93 25.99
CA THR A 31 -14.44 9.51 24.96
C THR A 31 -14.92 8.21 24.32
N VAL A 32 -14.79 8.10 23.02
CA VAL A 32 -15.15 6.93 22.21
C VAL A 32 -13.92 6.45 21.47
N PHE A 33 -13.62 5.16 21.59
CA PHE A 33 -12.53 4.50 20.83
C PHE A 33 -13.11 3.52 19.84
N SER A 34 -12.61 3.56 18.61
CA SER A 34 -13.01 2.65 17.55
C SER A 34 -11.79 2.12 16.78
N GLY A 35 -11.95 0.95 16.20
CA GLY A 35 -11.09 0.40 15.15
C GLY A 35 -11.72 0.61 13.77
N HIS A 36 -11.37 -0.21 12.82
CA HIS A 36 -11.76 -0.23 11.42
C HIS A 36 -10.84 0.58 10.52
N PHE A 37 -10.71 1.89 10.74
CA PHE A 37 -9.82 2.72 9.93
C PHE A 37 -8.36 2.49 10.31
N HIS A 38 -7.50 2.32 9.28
CA HIS A 38 -6.07 2.05 9.47
C HIS A 38 -5.31 3.25 10.03
N LEU A 39 -5.74 4.46 9.66
CA LEU A 39 -5.09 5.69 10.11
C LEU A 39 -5.58 6.07 11.50
N ARG A 40 -4.63 6.30 12.43
CA ARG A 40 -4.94 6.90 13.73
C ARG A 40 -5.38 8.33 13.54
N GLN A 41 -6.54 8.66 14.05
CA GLN A 41 -7.13 9.98 13.93
C GLN A 41 -8.15 10.26 15.03
N GLN A 42 -8.32 11.54 15.36
CA GLN A 42 -9.29 11.98 16.34
C GLN A 42 -10.10 13.15 15.81
N LYS A 43 -11.40 13.11 16.02
CA LYS A 43 -12.30 14.26 15.83
C LYS A 43 -13.28 14.30 17.01
N ASN A 44 -13.36 15.46 17.67
CA ASN A 44 -14.14 15.63 18.88
C ASN A 44 -13.77 14.57 19.95
N ASN A 45 -14.75 13.87 20.49
CA ASN A 45 -14.57 12.80 21.47
C ASN A 45 -14.32 11.41 20.86
N ILE A 46 -14.22 11.29 19.52
CA ILE A 46 -14.07 10.02 18.83
C ILE A 46 -12.64 9.82 18.38
N ASN A 47 -12.06 8.68 18.77
CA ASN A 47 -10.69 8.27 18.50
C ASN A 47 -10.69 6.96 17.70
N TYR A 48 -10.19 6.99 16.47
CA TYR A 48 -9.78 5.79 15.76
C TYR A 48 -8.33 5.48 16.11
N ILE A 49 -8.09 4.32 16.72
CA ILE A 49 -6.77 3.95 17.23
C ILE A 49 -5.77 3.59 16.12
N GLY A 50 -6.27 3.29 14.92
CA GLY A 50 -5.47 2.86 13.78
C GLY A 50 -4.95 1.43 13.91
N ASN A 51 -4.16 1.00 12.93
CA ASN A 51 -3.46 -0.28 12.97
C ASN A 51 -2.19 -0.18 13.83
N ALA A 52 -1.80 -1.29 14.46
CA ALA A 52 -0.56 -1.36 15.22
C ALA A 52 0.70 -1.24 14.34
N PHE A 53 0.60 -1.61 13.07
CA PHE A 53 1.65 -1.52 12.05
C PHE A 53 1.03 -1.39 10.65
N PRO A 54 1.74 -0.87 9.65
CA PRO A 54 1.27 -0.83 8.26
C PRO A 54 1.05 -2.24 7.71
N HIS A 55 -0.06 -2.45 7.00
CA HIS A 55 -0.38 -3.76 6.42
C HIS A 55 0.06 -3.90 4.97
N ASN A 56 0.07 -2.80 4.23
CA ASN A 56 0.38 -2.79 2.81
C ASN A 56 0.73 -1.37 2.33
N PHE A 57 0.90 -1.19 1.03
CA PHE A 57 1.26 0.10 0.44
C PHE A 57 0.17 1.18 0.49
N SER A 58 -1.08 0.85 0.84
CA SER A 58 -2.09 1.89 1.11
C SER A 58 -1.79 2.66 2.40
N ASP A 59 -0.98 2.07 3.27
CA ASP A 59 -0.51 2.65 4.53
C ASP A 59 0.87 3.32 4.38
N ALA A 60 1.40 3.42 3.16
CA ALA A 60 2.73 3.98 2.92
C ALA A 60 2.82 5.44 3.40
N GLY A 61 3.88 5.73 4.15
CA GLY A 61 4.13 7.08 4.68
C GLY A 61 3.58 7.33 6.08
N ASP A 62 2.73 6.45 6.61
CA ASP A 62 2.30 6.51 8.02
C ASP A 62 3.17 5.59 8.88
N ASP A 63 4.27 6.14 9.37
CA ASP A 63 5.29 5.41 10.12
C ASP A 63 5.07 5.45 11.64
N GLN A 64 4.10 6.24 12.12
CA GLN A 64 3.83 6.41 13.54
C GLN A 64 2.68 5.53 13.98
N ARG A 65 2.91 4.21 13.99
CA ARG A 65 1.93 3.22 14.39
C ARG A 65 2.36 2.49 15.65
N GLY A 66 1.40 1.91 16.34
CA GLY A 66 1.63 1.24 17.61
C GLY A 66 0.34 0.92 18.32
N CYS A 67 0.34 1.01 19.63
CA CYS A 67 -0.84 0.76 20.46
C CYS A 67 -1.17 1.95 21.36
N MET A 68 -2.36 1.93 21.91
CA MET A 68 -2.82 2.93 22.87
C MET A 68 -3.03 2.27 24.22
N ILE A 69 -2.48 2.87 25.26
CA ILE A 69 -2.74 2.47 26.65
C ILE A 69 -3.81 3.36 27.22
N LEU A 70 -4.84 2.76 27.73
CA LEU A 70 -5.95 3.43 28.39
C LEU A 70 -5.93 3.11 29.88
N GLU A 71 -5.76 4.12 30.70
CA GLU A 71 -5.89 4.03 32.14
C GLU A 71 -7.05 4.89 32.59
N TRP A 72 -7.97 4.33 33.38
CA TRP A 72 -9.16 5.04 33.81
C TRP A 72 -8.82 6.30 34.61
N GLY A 73 -9.37 7.43 34.16
CA GLY A 73 -9.10 8.74 34.78
C GLY A 73 -7.84 9.44 34.35
N LYS A 74 -7.11 8.87 33.37
CA LYS A 74 -5.97 9.52 32.73
C LYS A 74 -6.21 9.74 31.23
N GLU A 75 -5.40 10.61 30.64
CA GLU A 75 -5.39 10.79 29.19
C GLU A 75 -4.78 9.53 28.53
N PRO A 76 -5.28 9.14 27.35
CA PRO A 76 -4.75 8.02 26.60
C PRO A 76 -3.27 8.23 26.22
N GLU A 77 -2.43 7.24 26.48
CA GLU A 77 -1.03 7.24 26.08
C GLU A 77 -0.85 6.40 24.82
N TYR A 78 -0.21 6.97 23.80
CA TYR A 78 0.12 6.27 22.59
C TYR A 78 1.58 5.84 22.57
N ILE A 79 1.80 4.54 22.38
CA ILE A 79 3.13 3.94 22.29
C ILE A 79 3.39 3.51 20.84
N ALA A 80 4.34 4.17 20.19
CA ALA A 80 4.79 3.80 18.85
C ALA A 80 5.56 2.48 18.89
N TRP A 81 5.42 1.66 17.86
CA TRP A 81 6.24 0.48 17.66
C TRP A 81 7.44 0.80 16.76
N PRO A 82 8.67 0.96 17.30
CA PRO A 82 9.82 1.45 16.55
C PRO A 82 10.31 0.44 15.49
N ASP A 83 10.13 -0.86 15.72
CA ASP A 83 10.59 -1.94 14.82
C ASP A 83 9.48 -2.45 13.88
N GLN A 84 8.45 -1.66 13.68
CA GLN A 84 7.37 -2.01 12.76
C GLN A 84 7.86 -2.16 11.32
N PRO A 85 7.23 -3.02 10.50
CA PRO A 85 7.48 -3.03 9.06
C PRO A 85 7.06 -1.68 8.45
N LEU A 86 7.87 -1.15 7.55
CA LEU A 86 7.62 0.12 6.89
C LEU A 86 7.30 -0.11 5.41
N TYR A 87 6.36 0.65 4.89
CA TYR A 87 6.01 0.68 3.47
C TYR A 87 6.32 2.06 2.91
N LYS A 88 7.11 2.12 1.84
CA LYS A 88 7.50 3.37 1.17
C LYS A 88 7.28 3.30 -0.32
N VAL A 89 6.80 4.40 -0.87
CA VAL A 89 6.77 4.65 -2.31
C VAL A 89 7.75 5.77 -2.60
N LEU A 90 8.79 5.49 -3.35
CA LEU A 90 9.91 6.38 -3.61
C LEU A 90 10.13 6.50 -5.12
N ASN A 91 10.89 7.50 -5.55
CA ASN A 91 11.37 7.60 -6.91
C ASN A 91 12.80 7.04 -7.01
N LEU A 92 13.17 6.51 -8.17
CA LEU A 92 14.49 5.93 -8.37
C LEU A 92 15.60 6.98 -8.17
N SER A 93 15.40 8.20 -8.67
CA SER A 93 16.32 9.32 -8.45
C SER A 93 16.59 9.55 -6.94
N GLN A 94 15.54 9.57 -6.12
CA GLN A 94 15.68 9.72 -4.67
C GLN A 94 16.44 8.55 -4.03
N VAL A 95 16.17 7.33 -4.50
CA VAL A 95 16.85 6.13 -3.98
C VAL A 95 18.33 6.15 -4.32
N ILE A 96 18.71 6.57 -5.53
CA ILE A 96 20.13 6.68 -5.94
C ILE A 96 20.86 7.72 -5.08
N ASP A 97 20.26 8.91 -4.89
CA ASP A 97 20.92 10.02 -4.21
C ASP A 97 20.96 9.86 -2.69
N TYR A 98 19.93 9.27 -2.10
CA TYR A 98 19.70 9.31 -0.65
C TYR A 98 19.48 7.95 0.00
N ALA A 99 19.84 6.84 -0.66
CA ALA A 99 19.60 5.48 -0.17
C ALA A 99 19.97 5.28 1.30
N ASP A 100 21.17 5.73 1.71
CA ASP A 100 21.68 5.52 3.07
C ASP A 100 20.84 6.24 4.16
N THR A 101 20.07 7.25 3.79
CA THR A 101 19.21 8.00 4.73
C THR A 101 17.75 7.53 4.72
N ILE A 102 17.25 7.06 3.57
CA ILE A 102 15.83 6.75 3.39
C ILE A 102 15.51 5.27 3.48
N LEU A 103 16.47 4.39 3.15
CA LEU A 103 16.28 2.94 3.22
C LEU A 103 16.71 2.40 4.59
N LYS A 104 15.87 1.57 5.18
CA LYS A 104 16.11 0.93 6.48
C LYS A 104 15.80 -0.56 6.39
N PRO A 105 16.39 -1.39 7.25
CA PRO A 105 16.07 -2.81 7.32
C PRO A 105 14.56 -3.06 7.51
N ASN A 106 14.09 -4.19 6.98
CA ASN A 106 12.70 -4.65 7.07
C ASN A 106 11.67 -3.79 6.33
N MET A 107 12.08 -2.83 5.49
CA MET A 107 11.17 -2.06 4.64
C MET A 107 10.65 -2.85 3.45
N HIS A 108 9.40 -2.56 3.06
CA HIS A 108 8.81 -2.84 1.76
C HIS A 108 8.85 -1.55 0.93
N VAL A 109 9.50 -1.58 -0.21
CA VAL A 109 9.73 -0.38 -1.02
C VAL A 109 9.20 -0.59 -2.43
N ARG A 110 8.37 0.35 -2.90
CA ARG A 110 8.03 0.53 -4.32
C ARG A 110 8.81 1.71 -4.86
N VAL A 111 9.51 1.50 -5.95
CA VAL A 111 10.34 2.52 -6.58
C VAL A 111 9.79 2.82 -7.97
N ASN A 112 9.27 4.03 -8.16
CA ASN A 112 8.86 4.51 -9.46
C ASN A 112 10.11 4.84 -10.29
N LEU A 113 10.16 4.35 -11.51
CA LEU A 113 11.22 4.66 -12.47
C LEU A 113 10.95 6.03 -13.07
N ASP A 114 11.51 7.08 -12.48
CA ASP A 114 11.36 8.48 -12.90
C ASP A 114 12.52 8.97 -13.77
N ILE A 115 13.53 8.12 -14.00
CA ILE A 115 14.67 8.34 -14.90
C ILE A 115 14.76 7.19 -15.90
N GLU A 116 15.37 7.47 -17.04
CA GLU A 116 15.66 6.45 -18.06
C GLU A 116 16.74 5.50 -17.54
N ILE A 117 16.44 4.22 -17.53
CA ILE A 117 17.33 3.16 -17.08
C ILE A 117 17.00 1.87 -17.82
N SER A 118 18.02 1.11 -18.17
CA SER A 118 17.82 -0.20 -18.78
C SER A 118 17.27 -1.21 -17.75
N TYR A 119 16.62 -2.24 -18.24
CA TYR A 119 16.12 -3.33 -17.40
C TYR A 119 17.23 -4.00 -16.57
N GLU A 120 18.38 -4.19 -17.17
CA GLU A 120 19.54 -4.83 -16.51
C GLU A 120 20.06 -3.97 -15.37
N GLU A 121 20.22 -2.66 -15.58
CA GLU A 121 20.63 -1.72 -14.56
C GLU A 121 19.59 -1.62 -13.43
N ALA A 122 18.32 -1.57 -13.77
CA ALA A 122 17.23 -1.52 -12.80
C ALA A 122 17.22 -2.76 -11.90
N ASN A 123 17.35 -3.96 -12.47
CA ASN A 123 17.44 -5.20 -11.70
C ASN A 123 18.71 -5.26 -10.84
N TYR A 124 19.85 -4.80 -11.38
CA TYR A 124 21.07 -4.72 -10.60
C TYR A 124 20.91 -3.83 -9.37
N ILE A 125 20.37 -2.62 -9.55
CA ILE A 125 20.07 -1.69 -8.44
C ILE A 125 19.15 -2.33 -7.43
N LYS A 126 18.07 -2.97 -7.88
CA LYS A 126 17.11 -3.67 -7.02
C LYS A 126 17.81 -4.71 -6.14
N GLU A 127 18.61 -5.59 -6.73
CA GLU A 127 19.29 -6.66 -5.98
C GLU A 127 20.33 -6.12 -5.01
N GLN A 128 21.14 -5.15 -5.46
CA GLN A 128 22.17 -4.53 -4.62
C GLN A 128 21.55 -3.80 -3.42
N PHE A 129 20.50 -3.01 -3.65
CA PHE A 129 19.87 -2.24 -2.59
C PHE A 129 19.05 -3.12 -1.65
N ALA A 130 18.31 -4.09 -2.16
CA ALA A 130 17.60 -5.05 -1.33
C ALA A 130 18.55 -5.78 -0.37
N THR A 131 19.71 -6.19 -0.86
CA THR A 131 20.72 -6.89 -0.06
C THR A 131 21.44 -5.94 0.92
N LYS A 132 21.95 -4.81 0.44
CA LYS A 132 22.73 -3.85 1.23
C LYS A 132 21.91 -3.32 2.41
N TYR A 133 20.65 -2.95 2.17
CA TYR A 133 19.79 -2.35 3.19
C TYR A 133 18.88 -3.36 3.90
N LYS A 134 19.01 -4.65 3.59
CA LYS A 134 18.21 -5.74 4.18
C LYS A 134 16.71 -5.49 4.06
N LEU A 135 16.29 -5.04 2.89
CA LEU A 135 14.88 -4.80 2.61
C LEU A 135 14.09 -6.11 2.58
N ARG A 136 12.84 -6.10 2.99
CA ARG A 136 11.94 -7.25 2.81
C ARG A 136 11.51 -7.40 1.37
N GLU A 137 11.30 -6.27 0.70
CA GLU A 137 10.84 -6.24 -0.67
C GLU A 137 11.30 -4.93 -1.33
N MET A 138 11.70 -5.02 -2.60
CA MET A 138 11.89 -3.87 -3.45
C MET A 138 11.27 -4.16 -4.82
N ALA A 139 10.18 -3.47 -5.14
CA ALA A 139 9.51 -3.57 -6.42
C ALA A 139 9.78 -2.32 -7.26
N LEU A 140 10.09 -2.50 -8.54
CA LEU A 140 10.28 -1.41 -9.49
C LEU A 140 8.98 -1.21 -10.28
N ILE A 141 8.51 0.02 -10.35
CA ILE A 141 7.27 0.40 -11.03
C ILE A 141 7.62 1.27 -12.24
N PRO A 142 7.41 0.79 -13.47
CA PRO A 142 7.66 1.57 -14.67
C PRO A 142 6.80 2.83 -14.73
N ASN A 143 7.35 3.91 -15.27
CA ASN A 143 6.56 5.11 -15.52
C ASN A 143 5.61 4.84 -16.71
N LYS A 144 4.30 5.07 -16.52
CA LYS A 144 3.29 4.86 -17.58
C LYS A 144 3.53 5.65 -18.86
N ARG A 145 4.36 6.71 -18.83
CA ARG A 145 4.67 7.51 -20.02
C ARG A 145 5.64 6.82 -20.97
N SER A 146 6.60 6.06 -20.48
CA SER A 146 7.54 5.32 -21.32
C SER A 146 6.93 4.09 -21.99
N ALA A 147 5.87 3.52 -21.42
CA ALA A 147 5.20 2.34 -21.95
C ALA A 147 4.27 2.62 -23.16
N LEU A 148 3.99 3.88 -23.47
CA LEU A 148 3.09 4.26 -24.57
C LEU A 148 3.82 4.83 -25.82
N GLU A 149 5.12 5.10 -25.74
CA GLU A 149 5.88 5.75 -26.81
C GLU A 149 6.96 4.87 -27.47
N GLU A 150 7.27 3.70 -26.94
CA GLU A 150 8.20 2.79 -27.61
C GLU A 150 7.46 1.81 -28.51
N GLU A 151 7.53 2.05 -29.82
CA GLU A 151 7.35 1.00 -30.83
C GLU A 151 8.40 -0.10 -30.58
N MET A 152 7.92 -1.19 -29.99
CA MET A 152 8.75 -2.28 -29.48
C MET A 152 9.54 -2.96 -30.57
N GLN A 153 10.85 -3.05 -30.39
CA GLN A 153 11.69 -3.96 -31.16
C GLN A 153 11.54 -5.41 -30.64
N PRO A 154 11.62 -6.41 -31.52
CA PRO A 154 11.49 -7.82 -31.11
C PRO A 154 12.68 -8.22 -30.23
N GLY A 155 12.47 -8.36 -28.94
CA GLY A 155 13.50 -8.75 -27.95
C GLY A 155 13.35 -8.06 -26.59
N ASP A 156 12.60 -6.99 -26.50
CA ASP A 156 12.39 -6.27 -25.24
C ASP A 156 11.39 -7.02 -24.34
N ILE A 157 11.77 -7.14 -23.07
CA ILE A 157 10.94 -7.81 -22.07
C ILE A 157 9.70 -6.95 -21.84
N LYS A 158 8.56 -7.46 -22.28
CA LYS A 158 7.25 -6.88 -22.00
C LYS A 158 7.00 -6.95 -20.50
N PHE A 159 6.84 -5.79 -19.86
CA PHE A 159 6.10 -5.77 -18.60
C PHE A 159 4.65 -6.13 -18.94
N GLU A 160 4.29 -7.37 -18.77
CA GLU A 160 2.93 -7.83 -19.01
C GLU A 160 1.97 -7.06 -18.12
N SER A 161 0.92 -6.53 -18.71
CA SER A 161 -0.16 -5.95 -17.90
C SER A 161 -0.79 -7.04 -17.04
N VAL A 162 -1.40 -6.67 -15.92
CA VAL A 162 -2.14 -7.63 -15.07
C VAL A 162 -3.14 -8.43 -15.91
N ASP A 163 -3.79 -7.77 -16.88
CA ASP A 163 -4.71 -8.39 -17.83
C ASP A 163 -4.02 -9.46 -18.70
N GLN A 164 -2.82 -9.19 -19.19
CA GLN A 164 -2.04 -10.18 -19.96
C GLN A 164 -1.67 -11.38 -19.10
N ILE A 165 -1.14 -11.14 -17.89
CA ILE A 165 -0.77 -12.21 -16.96
C ILE A 165 -1.97 -13.08 -16.61
N VAL A 166 -3.11 -12.48 -16.28
CA VAL A 166 -4.34 -13.23 -15.95
C VAL A 166 -4.86 -13.99 -17.16
N THR A 167 -4.86 -13.37 -18.33
CA THR A 167 -5.29 -14.02 -19.59
C THR A 167 -4.40 -15.24 -19.89
N GLU A 168 -3.08 -15.11 -19.81
CA GLU A 168 -2.16 -16.23 -20.02
C GLU A 168 -2.33 -17.34 -18.98
N GLN A 169 -2.50 -16.98 -17.73
CA GLN A 169 -2.76 -17.98 -16.67
C GLN A 169 -4.05 -18.75 -16.94
N ILE A 170 -5.14 -18.07 -17.32
CA ILE A 170 -6.42 -18.73 -17.66
C ILE A 170 -6.28 -19.64 -18.88
N VAL A 171 -5.58 -19.19 -19.92
CA VAL A 171 -5.36 -20.00 -21.16
C VAL A 171 -4.56 -21.27 -20.86
N ASN A 172 -3.59 -21.17 -19.96
CA ASN A 172 -2.69 -22.26 -19.62
C ASN A 172 -3.20 -23.19 -18.48
N ILE A 173 -4.42 -22.98 -17.98
CA ILE A 173 -5.03 -23.92 -17.02
C ILE A 173 -5.26 -25.25 -17.72
N ASP A 174 -4.56 -26.28 -17.23
CA ASP A 174 -4.81 -27.67 -17.63
C ASP A 174 -5.73 -28.34 -16.62
N SER A 175 -7.04 -28.36 -16.94
CA SER A 175 -8.06 -28.91 -16.07
C SER A 175 -9.24 -29.47 -16.87
N GLU A 176 -9.64 -30.67 -16.54
CA GLU A 176 -10.87 -31.29 -17.09
C GLU A 176 -12.17 -30.66 -16.51
N PHE A 177 -12.05 -29.86 -15.44
CA PHE A 177 -13.21 -29.29 -14.73
C PHE A 177 -13.56 -27.86 -15.14
N TYR A 178 -12.68 -27.16 -15.88
CA TYR A 178 -12.86 -25.76 -16.23
C TYR A 178 -12.78 -25.55 -17.75
N ASP A 179 -13.73 -24.77 -18.27
CA ASP A 179 -13.69 -24.28 -19.65
C ASP A 179 -12.95 -22.93 -19.67
N ASN A 180 -11.73 -22.93 -20.21
CA ASN A 180 -10.87 -21.74 -20.28
C ASN A 180 -11.49 -20.60 -21.09
N LYS A 181 -12.33 -20.91 -22.11
CA LYS A 181 -13.02 -19.88 -22.88
C LYS A 181 -14.07 -19.18 -22.04
N LEU A 182 -14.86 -19.97 -21.30
CA LEU A 182 -15.87 -19.42 -20.39
C LEU A 182 -15.23 -18.58 -19.27
N LEU A 183 -14.11 -19.04 -18.70
CA LEU A 183 -13.37 -18.27 -17.71
C LEU A 183 -12.85 -16.94 -18.26
N LEU A 184 -12.36 -16.90 -19.50
CA LEU A 184 -11.93 -15.67 -20.15
C LEU A 184 -13.10 -14.72 -20.43
N GLU A 185 -14.25 -15.25 -20.86
CA GLU A 185 -15.45 -14.44 -21.06
C GLU A 185 -15.93 -13.80 -19.75
N ILE A 186 -15.96 -14.55 -18.66
CA ILE A 186 -16.31 -14.04 -17.33
C ILE A 186 -15.29 -12.96 -16.90
N TYR A 187 -13.99 -13.24 -17.01
CA TYR A 187 -12.95 -12.28 -16.63
C TYR A 187 -13.08 -10.94 -17.39
N ARG A 188 -13.35 -10.98 -18.69
CA ARG A 188 -13.51 -9.79 -19.52
C ARG A 188 -14.82 -9.02 -19.29
N SER A 189 -15.77 -9.63 -18.58
CA SER A 189 -17.04 -9.00 -18.22
C SER A 189 -17.01 -8.26 -16.88
N LEU A 190 -15.92 -8.42 -16.10
CA LEU A 190 -15.68 -7.74 -14.83
C LEU A 190 -15.08 -6.34 -15.06
#